data_b02e5dc48ef2ef2de0bf5a93a0848c55
#
_entry.id   b02e5dc48ef2ef2de0bf5a93a0848c55
#
_cell.length_a   1.000
_cell.length_b   1.000
_cell.length_c   1.000
_cell.angle_alpha   90.00
_cell.angle_beta   90.00
_cell.angle_gamma   90.00
#
_symmetry.space_group_name_H-M   'P 1'
#
loop_
_entity.id
_entity.type
_entity.pdbx_description
1 polymer ?
#
loop_
_entity_poly.entity_id
_entity_poly.type
_entity_poly.pdbx_seq_one_letter_code
_entity_poly.pdbx_strand_id
1 'polypeptide(L)'
;MESKVPEPILCKAAVAYGPKQPLTIEEVYVAPPKKGEVRIKVIANALCHTDIYTLDGCDPEGLFPCILGHEATAVVESLGEGVTSLKVGDIIIPCYTPQCLERDCVFCSSKSNLCPKI
;
A
#
# COMPACT_ATOMS: atom_id res chain seq x y z
N MET A 1 16.83 -24.88 -0.14
CA MET A 1 16.74 -23.73 0.80
C MET A 1 15.28 -23.56 1.15
N GLU A 2 14.88 -23.94 2.34
CA GLU A 2 13.50 -23.71 2.81
C GLU A 2 13.29 -22.20 2.90
N SER A 3 12.34 -21.67 2.13
CA SER A 3 11.91 -20.29 2.23
C SER A 3 11.22 -20.12 3.57
N LYS A 4 11.93 -19.55 4.53
CA LYS A 4 11.34 -19.20 5.82
C LYS A 4 10.19 -18.24 5.57
N VAL A 5 8.98 -18.63 5.94
CA VAL A 5 7.82 -17.75 5.85
C VAL A 5 8.13 -16.48 6.67
N PRO A 6 8.00 -15.28 6.10
CA PRO A 6 8.26 -14.06 6.85
C PRO A 6 7.34 -13.97 8.08
N GLU A 7 7.89 -13.58 9.22
CA GLU A 7 7.10 -13.38 10.44
C GLU A 7 6.44 -11.99 10.44
N PRO A 8 5.32 -11.81 11.18
CA PRO A 8 4.74 -10.48 11.40
C PRO A 8 5.76 -9.56 12.08
N ILE A 9 5.74 -8.28 11.70
CA ILE A 9 6.63 -7.25 12.26
C ILE A 9 5.80 -6.33 13.14
N LEU A 10 6.19 -6.17 14.41
CA LEU A 10 5.61 -5.17 15.30
C LEU A 10 6.22 -3.80 15.00
N CYS A 11 5.38 -2.80 14.77
CA CYS A 11 5.81 -1.42 14.58
C CYS A 11 4.80 -0.43 15.16
N LYS A 12 5.21 0.84 15.30
CA LYS A 12 4.31 1.93 15.67
C LYS A 12 3.72 2.55 14.42
N ALA A 13 2.44 2.88 14.48
CA ALA A 13 1.71 3.54 13.41
C ALA A 13 0.83 4.67 13.95
N ALA A 14 0.58 5.66 13.09
CA ALA A 14 -0.43 6.70 13.30
C ALA A 14 -1.73 6.24 12.64
N VAL A 15 -2.70 5.82 13.44
CA VAL A 15 -3.97 5.26 12.97
C VAL A 15 -5.04 6.34 12.99
N ALA A 16 -5.74 6.51 11.88
CA ALA A 16 -6.95 7.32 11.75
C ALA A 16 -8.17 6.41 11.95
N TYR A 17 -8.95 6.64 12.99
CA TYR A 17 -10.15 5.84 13.30
C TYR A 17 -11.43 6.38 12.67
N GLY A 18 -11.42 7.61 12.23
CA GLY A 18 -12.56 8.23 11.58
C GLY A 18 -12.23 9.64 11.06
N PRO A 19 -13.11 10.20 10.24
CA PRO A 19 -12.91 11.53 9.69
C PRO A 19 -12.86 12.60 10.79
N LYS A 20 -11.95 13.56 10.63
CA LYS A 20 -11.73 14.70 11.53
C LYS A 20 -11.39 14.32 12.98
N GLN A 21 -10.97 13.07 13.21
CA GLN A 21 -10.47 12.64 14.51
C GLN A 21 -8.95 12.76 14.59
N PRO A 22 -8.39 12.99 15.77
CA PRO A 22 -6.94 12.99 15.95
C PRO A 22 -6.37 11.60 15.63
N LEU A 23 -5.15 11.56 15.09
CA LEU A 23 -4.41 10.32 14.88
C LEU A 23 -4.01 9.70 16.23
N THR A 24 -4.16 8.39 16.34
CA THR A 24 -3.73 7.63 17.52
C THR A 24 -2.43 6.90 17.20
N ILE A 25 -1.39 7.11 18.03
CA ILE A 25 -0.13 6.37 17.88
C ILE A 25 -0.24 5.08 18.67
N GLU A 26 -0.17 3.95 17.97
CA GLU A 26 -0.27 2.64 18.59
C GLU A 26 0.63 1.59 17.93
N GLU A 27 0.77 0.46 18.59
CA GLU A 27 1.52 -0.69 18.06
C GLU A 27 0.61 -1.54 17.16
N VAL A 28 1.11 -1.82 15.96
CA VAL A 28 0.42 -2.64 14.95
C VAL A 28 1.34 -3.74 14.44
N TYR A 29 0.75 -4.85 14.03
CA TYR A 29 1.48 -5.92 13.35
C TYR A 29 1.34 -5.80 11.84
N VAL A 30 2.48 -5.69 11.15
CA VAL A 30 2.54 -5.81 9.70
C VAL A 30 2.66 -7.28 9.34
N ALA A 31 1.60 -7.82 8.75
CA ALA A 31 1.55 -9.23 8.35
C ALA A 31 2.58 -9.56 7.26
N PRO A 32 2.95 -10.85 7.09
CA PRO A 32 3.64 -11.31 5.89
C PRO A 32 2.84 -10.99 4.62
N PRO A 33 3.51 -10.80 3.46
CA PRO A 33 2.82 -10.57 2.22
C PRO A 33 2.02 -11.80 1.79
N LYS A 34 0.78 -11.58 1.35
CA LYS A 34 -0.08 -12.62 0.78
C LYS A 34 0.37 -12.95 -0.65
N LYS A 35 -0.30 -13.92 -1.26
CA LYS A 35 -0.10 -14.25 -2.67
C LYS A 35 -0.29 -13.02 -3.56
N GLY A 36 0.70 -12.72 -4.39
CA GLY A 36 0.72 -11.56 -5.28
C GLY A 36 1.09 -10.23 -4.62
N GLU A 37 1.34 -10.21 -3.31
CA GLU A 37 1.76 -9.02 -2.56
C GLU A 37 3.26 -9.02 -2.27
N VAL A 38 3.78 -7.84 -1.96
CA VAL A 38 5.13 -7.65 -1.41
C VAL A 38 5.04 -6.86 -0.12
N ARG A 39 5.91 -7.17 0.86
CA ARG A 39 6.13 -6.32 2.01
C ARG A 39 7.34 -5.44 1.76
N ILE A 40 7.20 -4.17 2.06
CA ILE A 40 8.23 -3.17 1.78
C ILE A 40 8.68 -2.49 3.07
N LYS A 41 9.96 -2.15 3.12
CA LYS A 41 10.52 -1.30 4.17
C LYS A 41 10.62 0.12 3.62
N VAL A 42 9.81 1.02 4.16
CA VAL A 42 9.77 2.43 3.75
C VAL A 42 11.08 3.12 4.13
N ILE A 43 11.68 3.83 3.18
CA ILE A 43 12.86 4.68 3.37
C ILE A 43 12.43 6.10 3.68
N ALA A 44 11.48 6.62 2.90
CA ALA A 44 10.90 7.94 3.04
C ALA A 44 9.47 7.93 2.52
N ASN A 45 8.63 8.77 3.10
CA ASN A 45 7.26 9.01 2.64
C ASN A 45 7.00 10.52 2.62
N ALA A 46 6.44 11.04 1.53
CA ALA A 46 6.04 12.42 1.43
C ALA A 46 4.66 12.64 2.05
N LEU A 47 4.38 13.86 2.42
CA LEU A 47 3.06 14.30 2.87
C LEU A 47 2.28 14.79 1.65
N CYS A 48 1.17 14.15 1.37
CA CYS A 48 0.28 14.49 0.27
C CYS A 48 -1.02 15.11 0.78
N HIS A 49 -1.56 16.06 0.02
CA HIS A 49 -2.86 16.65 0.38
C HIS A 49 -4.01 15.62 0.31
N THR A 50 -3.87 14.56 -0.46
CA THR A 50 -4.84 13.46 -0.52
C THR A 50 -5.01 12.78 0.84
N ASP A 51 -3.94 12.63 1.62
CA ASP A 51 -4.02 12.08 2.98
C ASP A 51 -4.87 12.97 3.88
N ILE A 52 -4.70 14.30 3.77
CA ILE A 52 -5.49 15.27 4.53
C ILE A 52 -6.94 15.26 4.05
N TYR A 53 -7.17 15.17 2.75
CA TYR A 53 -8.51 15.11 2.15
C TYR A 53 -9.31 13.90 2.66
N THR A 54 -8.65 12.74 2.76
CA THR A 54 -9.22 11.54 3.36
C THR A 54 -9.48 11.75 4.86
N LEU A 55 -8.49 12.27 5.61
CA LEU A 55 -8.62 12.51 7.05
C LEU A 55 -9.73 13.51 7.39
N ASP A 56 -9.95 14.50 6.53
CA ASP A 56 -11.05 15.47 6.68
C ASP A 56 -12.42 14.88 6.31
N GLY A 57 -12.48 13.64 5.85
CA GLY A 57 -13.72 12.97 5.46
C GLY A 57 -14.32 13.52 4.17
N CYS A 58 -13.48 14.11 3.32
CA CYS A 58 -13.89 14.64 2.01
C CYS A 58 -13.81 13.57 0.91
N ASP A 59 -13.05 12.49 1.15
CA ASP A 59 -12.88 11.40 0.23
C ASP A 59 -14.06 10.41 0.33
N PRO A 60 -14.89 10.27 -0.72
CA PRO A 60 -16.03 9.37 -0.70
C PRO A 60 -15.63 7.89 -0.68
N GLU A 61 -14.38 7.56 -1.04
CA GLU A 61 -13.83 6.22 -1.03
C GLU A 61 -12.95 5.97 0.21
N GLY A 62 -12.80 6.96 1.09
CA GLY A 62 -12.01 6.87 2.31
C GLY A 62 -12.54 5.81 3.27
N LEU A 63 -11.69 4.88 3.66
CA LEU A 63 -11.99 3.80 4.59
C LEU A 63 -11.30 4.04 5.93
N PHE A 64 -12.02 3.79 7.02
CA PHE A 64 -11.50 3.85 8.38
C PHE A 64 -11.78 2.54 9.14
N PRO A 65 -10.91 2.10 10.06
CA PRO A 65 -9.63 2.71 10.38
C PRO A 65 -8.58 2.52 9.29
N CYS A 66 -7.66 3.47 9.16
CA CYS A 66 -6.57 3.39 8.18
C CYS A 66 -5.27 4.02 8.70
N ILE A 67 -4.17 3.65 8.06
CA ILE A 67 -2.87 4.29 8.23
C ILE A 67 -2.57 5.01 6.91
N LEU A 68 -2.54 6.34 6.96
CA LEU A 68 -2.37 7.18 5.78
C LEU A 68 -0.90 7.25 5.35
N GLY A 69 -0.68 7.63 4.09
CA GLY A 69 0.61 7.74 3.44
C GLY A 69 0.73 6.80 2.24
N HIS A 70 0.95 7.36 1.06
CA HIS A 70 0.99 6.61 -0.21
C HIS A 70 2.11 7.05 -1.15
N GLU A 71 2.83 8.12 -0.83
CA GLU A 71 3.95 8.62 -1.63
C GLU A 71 5.28 8.20 -1.00
N ALA A 72 5.64 6.93 -1.16
CA ALA A 72 6.82 6.37 -0.52
C ALA A 72 7.93 6.00 -1.52
N THR A 73 9.15 5.97 -1.01
CA THR A 73 10.27 5.22 -1.57
C THR A 73 10.61 4.10 -0.58
N ALA A 74 10.72 2.88 -1.07
CA ALA A 74 10.88 1.73 -0.21
C ALA A 74 11.77 0.64 -0.84
N VAL A 75 12.25 -0.25 0.00
CA VAL A 75 12.95 -1.49 -0.41
C VAL A 75 12.02 -2.68 -0.22
N VAL A 76 11.97 -3.56 -1.21
CA VAL A 76 11.27 -4.84 -1.09
C VAL A 76 11.95 -5.69 -0.03
N GLU A 77 11.24 -6.00 1.05
CA GLU A 77 11.75 -6.77 2.19
C GLU A 77 11.42 -8.26 2.04
N SER A 78 10.20 -8.57 1.61
CA SER A 78 9.76 -9.94 1.37
C SER A 78 8.71 -10.02 0.28
N LEU A 79 8.60 -11.19 -0.34
CA LEU A 79 7.71 -11.46 -1.47
C LEU A 79 6.66 -12.48 -1.05
N GLY A 80 5.43 -12.26 -1.47
CA GLY A 80 4.36 -13.26 -1.42
C GLY A 80 4.46 -14.26 -2.57
N GLU A 81 3.73 -15.36 -2.43
CA GLU A 81 3.68 -16.40 -3.45
C GLU A 81 3.27 -15.83 -4.83
N GLY A 82 3.96 -16.25 -5.89
CA GLY A 82 3.64 -15.89 -7.27
C GLY A 82 4.17 -14.53 -7.74
N VAL A 83 4.84 -13.76 -6.88
CA VAL A 83 5.50 -12.52 -7.30
C VAL A 83 6.79 -12.86 -8.05
N THR A 84 6.86 -12.49 -9.33
CA THR A 84 8.01 -12.75 -10.21
C THR A 84 8.59 -11.48 -10.84
N SER A 85 7.87 -10.35 -10.73
CA SER A 85 8.28 -9.05 -11.31
C SER A 85 9.26 -8.27 -10.45
N LEU A 86 9.40 -8.64 -9.17
CA LEU A 86 10.25 -7.98 -8.19
C LEU A 86 11.11 -9.01 -7.45
N LYS A 87 12.19 -8.56 -6.85
CA LYS A 87 13.05 -9.34 -5.96
C LYS A 87 13.33 -8.58 -4.66
N VAL A 88 13.68 -9.31 -3.62
CA VAL A 88 14.11 -8.74 -2.35
C VAL A 88 15.33 -7.84 -2.58
N GLY A 89 15.29 -6.64 -2.03
CA GLY A 89 16.31 -5.61 -2.20
C GLY A 89 16.03 -4.60 -3.32
N ASP A 90 15.01 -4.81 -4.15
CA ASP A 90 14.65 -3.80 -5.15
C ASP A 90 14.14 -2.53 -4.48
N ILE A 91 14.54 -1.37 -5.02
CA ILE A 91 14.02 -0.07 -4.61
C ILE A 91 12.81 0.25 -5.47
N ILE A 92 11.70 0.58 -4.84
CA ILE A 92 10.42 0.82 -5.50
C ILE A 92 9.75 2.10 -5.02
N ILE A 93 8.87 2.60 -5.86
CA ILE A 93 7.88 3.63 -5.53
C ILE A 93 6.51 2.95 -5.65
N PRO A 94 5.76 2.73 -4.57
CA PRO A 94 4.44 2.13 -4.64
C PRO A 94 3.44 3.10 -5.29
N CYS A 95 2.51 2.58 -6.04
CA CYS A 95 1.35 3.32 -6.54
C CYS A 95 0.11 2.86 -5.78
N TYR A 96 -0.67 3.80 -5.25
CA TYR A 96 -1.89 3.47 -4.52
C TYR A 96 -3.05 3.06 -5.44
N THR A 97 -2.99 3.41 -6.72
CA THR A 97 -4.00 3.03 -7.71
C THR A 97 -3.82 1.57 -8.10
N PRO A 98 -4.80 0.70 -7.87
CA PRO A 98 -4.70 -0.70 -8.23
C PRO A 98 -4.61 -0.89 -9.74
N GLN A 99 -4.03 -1.98 -10.18
CA GLN A 99 -3.97 -2.35 -11.59
C GLN A 99 -5.11 -3.29 -11.95
N CYS A 100 -5.86 -2.95 -13.00
CA CYS A 100 -6.83 -3.85 -13.58
C CYS A 100 -6.12 -5.04 -14.24
N LEU A 101 -6.51 -6.26 -13.87
CA LEU A 101 -5.91 -7.50 -14.37
C LEU A 101 -6.62 -8.07 -15.62
N GLU A 102 -7.63 -7.40 -16.14
CA GLU A 102 -8.35 -7.83 -17.34
C GLU A 102 -7.52 -7.54 -18.61
N ARG A 103 -7.21 -8.60 -19.35
CA ARG A 103 -6.38 -8.50 -20.56
C ARG A 103 -7.00 -7.65 -21.68
N ASP A 104 -8.33 -7.66 -21.76
CA ASP A 104 -9.08 -6.98 -22.83
C ASP A 104 -9.65 -5.62 -22.36
N CYS A 105 -9.20 -5.09 -21.24
CA CYS A 105 -9.63 -3.79 -20.76
C CYS A 105 -9.13 -2.68 -21.69
N VAL A 106 -10.04 -2.01 -22.38
CA VAL A 106 -9.74 -0.93 -23.32
C VAL A 106 -8.97 0.21 -22.66
N PHE A 107 -9.29 0.54 -21.42
CA PHE A 107 -8.62 1.61 -20.69
C PHE A 107 -7.18 1.25 -20.34
N CYS A 108 -6.95 0.06 -19.79
CA CYS A 108 -5.61 -0.36 -19.39
C CYS A 108 -4.71 -0.68 -20.57
N SER A 109 -5.26 -1.23 -21.66
CA SER A 109 -4.50 -1.49 -22.89
C SER A 109 -4.07 -0.20 -23.59
N SER A 110 -4.86 0.87 -23.48
CA SER A 110 -4.52 2.21 -23.97
C SER A 110 -3.68 3.05 -22.98
N LYS A 111 -3.22 2.45 -21.87
CA LYS A 111 -2.46 3.13 -20.80
C LYS A 111 -3.21 4.34 -20.20
N SER A 112 -4.53 4.26 -20.14
CA SER A 112 -5.38 5.27 -19.49
C SER A 112 -5.56 4.95 -18.01
N ASN A 113 -5.60 5.99 -17.17
CA ASN A 113 -5.96 5.91 -15.76
C ASN A 113 -7.48 6.04 -15.50
N LEU A 114 -8.30 5.96 -16.55
CA LEU A 114 -9.76 6.12 -16.48
C LEU A 114 -10.49 4.77 -16.34
N CYS A 115 -9.79 3.69 -16.00
CA CYS A 115 -10.41 2.39 -15.84
C CYS A 115 -11.35 2.40 -14.63
N PRO A 116 -12.64 2.04 -14.79
CA PRO A 116 -13.58 2.05 -13.68
C PRO A 116 -13.38 0.89 -12.68
N LYS A 117 -12.35 0.07 -12.87
CA LYS A 117 -12.01 -1.10 -12.03
C LYS A 117 -10.74 -0.89 -11.23
N ILE A 118 -10.21 0.32 -11.24
CA ILE A 118 -9.03 0.73 -10.46
C ILE A 118 -9.37 1.89 -9.56
#